data_56126d13041553d2d552b0baa21ccd46
#
_entry.id   56126d13041553d2d552b0baa21ccd46
#
_cell.length_a   1.000
_cell.length_b   1.000
_cell.length_c   1.000
_cell.angle_alpha   90.00
_cell.angle_beta   90.00
_cell.angle_gamma   90.00
#
_symmetry.space_group_name_H-M   'P 1'
#
loop_
_entity.id
_entity.type
_entity.pdbx_description
1 polymer ?
#
loop_
_entity_poly.entity_id
_entity_poly.type
_entity_poly.pdbx_seq_one_letter_code
_entity_poly.pdbx_strand_id
1 'polypeptide(L)'
;MNTNFERIKDWSDERLITQNEPDRNGFVSMIVEELGEFLEAKDNIEGRIDAMADIIVFAYGEIAKYGYHGDKVMDEVIKEISSRTGAYDPATKKWQKDKSPEAQARWYTANFTNCKL
;
A
#
# COMPACT_ATOMS: atom_id res chain seq x y z
N MET A 1 1.63 -0.57 -21.64
CA MET A 1 0.56 0.18 -20.92
C MET A 1 1.06 0.49 -19.52
N ASN A 2 0.93 1.73 -19.10
CA ASN A 2 1.46 2.15 -17.81
C ASN A 2 0.49 1.86 -16.69
N THR A 3 1.03 1.26 -15.61
CA THR A 3 0.28 1.03 -14.37
C THR A 3 0.14 2.35 -13.58
N ASN A 4 -0.71 2.34 -12.58
CA ASN A 4 -0.83 3.50 -11.70
C ASN A 4 0.48 3.82 -10.97
N PHE A 5 1.22 2.81 -10.53
CA PHE A 5 2.53 3.05 -9.93
C PHE A 5 3.46 3.76 -10.93
N GLU A 6 3.54 3.25 -12.16
CA GLU A 6 4.41 3.84 -13.18
C GLU A 6 4.01 5.29 -13.50
N ARG A 7 2.71 5.55 -13.59
CA ARG A 7 2.20 6.90 -13.84
C ARG A 7 2.52 7.85 -12.68
N ILE A 8 2.37 7.39 -11.45
CA ILE A 8 2.72 8.17 -10.25
C ILE A 8 4.22 8.44 -10.20
N LYS A 9 5.03 7.43 -10.50
CA LYS A 9 6.49 7.59 -10.58
C LYS A 9 6.87 8.61 -11.65
N ASP A 10 6.29 8.51 -12.85
CA ASP A 10 6.57 9.46 -13.93
C ASP A 10 6.20 10.89 -13.52
N TRP A 11 5.05 11.04 -12.89
CA TRP A 11 4.61 12.34 -12.37
C TRP A 11 5.61 12.91 -11.36
N SER A 12 6.13 12.07 -10.48
CA SER A 12 7.12 12.45 -9.48
C SER A 12 8.49 12.75 -10.10
N ASP A 13 8.89 11.95 -11.09
CA ASP A 13 10.16 12.14 -11.80
C ASP A 13 10.17 13.49 -12.52
N GLU A 14 9.08 13.84 -13.21
CA GLU A 14 8.95 15.11 -13.92
C GLU A 14 9.09 16.31 -12.98
N ARG A 15 8.73 16.15 -11.72
CA ARG A 15 8.76 17.19 -10.70
C ARG A 15 10.00 17.11 -9.81
N LEU A 16 10.93 16.22 -10.15
CA LEU A 16 12.19 16.02 -9.44
C LEU A 16 11.99 15.56 -7.99
N ILE A 17 10.84 14.97 -7.68
CA ILE A 17 10.54 14.51 -6.32
C ILE A 17 11.26 13.21 -6.00
N THR A 18 11.36 12.29 -6.97
CA THR A 18 11.96 10.97 -6.77
C THR A 18 13.46 10.99 -6.57
N GLN A 19 14.13 12.10 -6.90
CA GLN A 19 15.55 12.25 -6.62
C GLN A 19 15.85 12.56 -5.15
N ASN A 20 14.82 12.93 -4.38
CA ASN A 20 14.98 13.19 -2.95
C ASN A 20 15.23 11.89 -2.20
N GLU A 21 16.02 11.97 -1.12
CA GLU A 21 16.19 10.84 -0.22
C GLU A 21 14.87 10.50 0.46
N PRO A 22 14.63 9.20 0.77
CA PRO A 22 13.48 8.85 1.59
C PRO A 22 13.50 9.58 2.92
N ASP A 23 12.36 10.10 3.33
CA ASP A 23 12.21 10.85 4.57
C ASP A 23 11.09 10.21 5.39
N ARG A 24 11.48 9.43 6.40
CA ARG A 24 10.56 8.69 7.25
C ARG A 24 9.56 9.59 7.96
N ASN A 25 10.06 10.64 8.58
CA ASN A 25 9.20 11.56 9.34
C ASN A 25 8.31 12.39 8.42
N GLY A 26 8.85 12.81 7.28
CA GLY A 26 8.07 13.54 6.27
C GLY A 26 6.95 12.69 5.70
N PHE A 27 7.23 11.41 5.41
CA PHE A 27 6.22 10.49 4.92
C PHE A 27 5.09 10.31 5.96
N VAL A 28 5.45 10.05 7.22
CA VAL A 28 4.46 9.90 8.30
C VAL A 28 3.60 11.17 8.42
N SER A 29 4.23 12.34 8.36
CA SER A 29 3.51 13.61 8.44
C SER A 29 2.48 13.77 7.33
N MET A 30 2.84 13.42 6.09
CA MET A 30 1.90 13.47 4.95
C MET A 30 0.73 12.51 5.14
N ILE A 31 1.00 11.29 5.62
CA ILE A 31 -0.07 10.30 5.84
C ILE A 31 -1.00 10.76 6.96
N VAL A 32 -0.47 11.29 8.05
CA VAL A 32 -1.28 11.82 9.16
C VAL A 32 -2.17 12.97 8.68
N GLU A 33 -1.65 13.86 7.83
CA GLU A 33 -2.44 14.95 7.25
C GLU A 33 -3.62 14.40 6.44
N GLU A 34 -3.38 13.39 5.61
CA GLU A 34 -4.45 12.77 4.81
C GLU A 34 -5.47 12.04 5.67
N LEU A 35 -5.04 11.41 6.76
CA LEU A 35 -5.95 10.81 7.74
C LEU A 35 -6.85 11.88 8.37
N GLY A 36 -6.28 13.06 8.66
CA GLY A 36 -7.05 14.20 9.14
C GLY A 36 -8.11 14.64 8.14
N GLU A 37 -7.75 14.74 6.88
CA GLU A 37 -8.71 15.09 5.81
C GLU A 37 -9.80 14.04 5.66
N PHE A 38 -9.45 12.76 5.78
CA PHE A 38 -10.43 11.66 5.77
C PHE A 38 -11.46 11.85 6.89
N LEU A 39 -11.01 12.18 8.09
CA LEU A 39 -11.90 12.41 9.23
C LEU A 39 -12.75 13.65 9.03
N GLU A 40 -12.18 14.73 8.51
CA GLU A 40 -12.89 15.99 8.26
C GLU A 40 -13.94 15.85 7.16
N ALA A 41 -13.79 14.91 6.26
CA ALA A 41 -14.76 14.66 5.20
C ALA A 41 -16.10 14.19 5.75
N LYS A 42 -16.13 13.60 6.93
CA LYS A 42 -17.36 13.12 7.60
C LYS A 42 -18.17 12.23 6.66
N ASP A 43 -19.40 12.63 6.32
CA ASP A 43 -20.28 11.87 5.44
C ASP A 43 -20.06 12.13 3.94
N ASN A 44 -19.10 12.99 3.60
CA ASN A 44 -18.72 13.22 2.21
C ASN A 44 -17.89 12.05 1.70
N ILE A 45 -18.54 11.11 1.03
CA ILE A 45 -17.89 9.88 0.55
C ILE A 45 -16.76 10.19 -0.44
N GLU A 46 -16.99 11.11 -1.38
CA GLU A 46 -15.96 11.46 -2.36
C GLU A 46 -14.72 12.07 -1.69
N GLY A 47 -14.91 12.86 -0.64
CA GLY A 47 -13.79 13.39 0.15
C GLY A 47 -12.99 12.30 0.85
N ARG A 48 -13.68 11.26 1.36
CA ARG A 48 -13.02 10.09 1.95
C ARG A 48 -12.22 9.32 0.90
N ILE A 49 -12.79 9.11 -0.27
CA ILE A 49 -12.14 8.41 -1.39
C ILE A 49 -10.89 9.18 -1.82
N ASP A 50 -11.00 10.50 -1.93
CA ASP A 50 -9.86 11.35 -2.32
C ASP A 50 -8.71 11.23 -1.34
N ALA A 51 -8.99 11.30 -0.04
CA ALA A 51 -7.97 11.16 1.00
C ALA A 51 -7.29 9.77 0.94
N MET A 52 -8.06 8.71 0.76
CA MET A 52 -7.50 7.36 0.61
C MET A 52 -6.62 7.24 -0.63
N ALA A 53 -7.06 7.82 -1.74
CA ALA A 53 -6.29 7.81 -2.99
C ALA A 53 -4.96 8.56 -2.81
N ASP A 54 -4.97 9.70 -2.12
CA ASP A 54 -3.76 10.46 -1.84
C ASP A 54 -2.77 9.67 -0.97
N ILE A 55 -3.27 8.88 -0.02
CA ILE A 55 -2.43 7.98 0.77
C ILE A 55 -1.71 6.98 -0.13
N ILE A 56 -2.41 6.41 -1.10
CA ILE A 56 -1.81 5.46 -2.06
C ILE A 56 -0.73 6.16 -2.89
N VAL A 57 -1.00 7.37 -3.36
CA VAL A 57 -0.02 8.16 -4.14
C VAL A 57 1.25 8.40 -3.33
N PHE A 58 1.12 8.84 -2.08
CA PHE A 58 2.28 9.08 -1.21
C PHE A 58 3.04 7.80 -0.92
N ALA A 59 2.33 6.68 -0.68
CA ALA A 59 2.97 5.39 -0.43
C ALA A 59 3.76 4.91 -1.66
N TYR A 60 3.19 5.00 -2.84
CA TYR A 60 3.89 4.63 -4.08
C TYR A 60 5.10 5.54 -4.34
N GLY A 61 4.94 6.84 -4.10
CA GLY A 61 6.05 7.78 -4.24
C GLY A 61 7.22 7.45 -3.32
N GLU A 62 6.90 7.08 -2.09
CA GLU A 62 7.94 6.71 -1.11
C GLU A 62 8.62 5.39 -1.48
N ILE A 63 7.85 4.40 -1.93
CA ILE A 63 8.40 3.13 -2.44
C ILE A 63 9.41 3.39 -3.56
N ALA A 64 9.07 4.28 -4.48
CA ALA A 64 9.97 4.64 -5.58
C ALA A 64 11.26 5.28 -5.08
N LYS A 65 11.21 6.12 -4.05
CA LYS A 65 12.40 6.74 -3.46
C LYS A 65 13.36 5.69 -2.86
N TYR A 66 12.83 4.57 -2.35
CA TYR A 66 13.66 3.47 -1.88
C TYR A 66 14.24 2.62 -3.02
N GLY A 67 13.89 2.93 -4.26
CA GLY A 67 14.39 2.20 -5.42
C GLY A 67 13.63 0.92 -5.73
N TYR A 68 12.38 0.81 -5.30
CA TYR A 68 11.57 -0.37 -5.53
C TYR A 68 10.46 -0.10 -6.53
N HIS A 69 10.08 -1.16 -7.25
CA HIS A 69 8.97 -1.12 -8.19
C HIS A 69 7.67 -1.47 -7.45
N GLY A 70 6.79 -0.48 -7.32
CA GLY A 70 5.57 -0.63 -6.52
C GLY A 70 4.66 -1.76 -6.97
N ASP A 71 4.56 -2.04 -8.29
CA ASP A 71 3.72 -3.13 -8.79
C ASP A 71 4.26 -4.49 -8.35
N LYS A 72 5.58 -4.68 -8.44
CA LYS A 72 6.22 -5.92 -8.00
C LYS A 72 6.09 -6.12 -6.49
N VAL A 73 6.24 -5.03 -5.73
CA VAL A 73 6.04 -5.05 -4.28
C VAL A 73 4.61 -5.47 -3.95
N MET A 74 3.63 -4.88 -4.65
CA MET A 74 2.21 -5.20 -4.42
C MET A 74 1.90 -6.65 -4.82
N ASP A 75 2.47 -7.16 -5.91
CA ASP A 75 2.30 -8.56 -6.29
C ASP A 75 2.77 -9.50 -5.17
N GLU A 76 3.91 -9.20 -4.55
CA GLU A 76 4.41 -9.98 -3.42
C GLU A 76 3.49 -9.91 -2.20
N VAL A 77 2.99 -8.73 -1.88
CA VAL A 77 2.07 -8.54 -0.75
C VAL A 77 0.74 -9.27 -0.99
N ILE A 78 0.20 -9.17 -2.21
CA ILE A 78 -1.04 -9.86 -2.58
C ILE A 78 -0.84 -11.38 -2.50
N LYS A 79 0.28 -11.88 -2.96
CA LYS A 79 0.62 -13.30 -2.86
C LYS A 79 0.68 -13.75 -1.39
N GLU A 80 1.28 -12.92 -0.54
CA GLU A 80 1.33 -13.19 0.90
C GLU A 80 -0.07 -13.29 1.51
N ILE A 81 -0.90 -12.26 1.35
CA ILE A 81 -2.23 -12.24 1.93
C ILE A 81 -3.13 -13.33 1.33
N SER A 82 -2.98 -13.63 0.05
CA SER A 82 -3.75 -14.68 -0.63
C SER A 82 -3.37 -16.08 -0.16
N SER A 83 -2.20 -16.26 0.42
CA SER A 83 -1.78 -17.56 0.96
C SER A 83 -2.43 -17.87 2.32
N ARG A 84 -3.07 -16.89 2.94
CA ARG A 84 -3.76 -17.05 4.21
C ARG A 84 -5.16 -17.58 3.97
N THR A 85 -5.46 -18.79 4.45
CA THR A 85 -6.80 -19.37 4.38
C THR A 85 -7.60 -19.03 5.64
N GLY A 86 -8.90 -19.23 5.59
CA GLY A 86 -9.76 -18.92 6.72
C GLY A 86 -11.23 -18.92 6.34
N ALA A 87 -12.04 -18.23 7.13
CA ALA A 87 -13.47 -18.11 6.90
C ALA A 87 -13.99 -16.77 7.39
N TYR A 88 -15.03 -16.30 6.72
CA TYR A 88 -15.72 -15.08 7.15
C TYR A 88 -16.66 -15.41 8.32
N ASP A 89 -16.55 -14.64 9.40
CA ASP A 89 -17.43 -14.74 10.56
C ASP A 89 -18.52 -13.67 10.45
N PRO A 90 -19.77 -14.04 10.15
CA PRO A 90 -20.84 -13.05 10.01
C PRO A 90 -21.21 -12.37 11.33
N ALA A 91 -20.93 -12.99 12.48
CA ALA A 91 -21.21 -12.39 13.79
C ALA A 91 -20.32 -11.20 14.08
N THR A 92 -19.01 -11.32 13.80
CA THR A 92 -18.03 -10.25 14.00
C THR A 92 -17.79 -9.40 12.74
N LYS A 93 -18.31 -9.86 11.59
CA LYS A 93 -18.10 -9.25 10.27
C LYS A 93 -16.61 -9.19 9.89
N LYS A 94 -15.84 -10.17 10.32
CA LYS A 94 -14.41 -10.25 10.10
C LYS A 94 -14.01 -11.57 9.47
N TRP A 95 -12.97 -11.51 8.66
CA TRP A 95 -12.28 -12.70 8.16
C TRP A 95 -11.40 -13.25 9.28
N GLN A 96 -11.57 -14.53 9.58
CA GLN A 96 -10.77 -15.22 10.59
C GLN A 96 -9.77 -16.13 9.90
N LYS A 97 -8.47 -15.85 10.09
CA LYS A 97 -7.42 -16.69 9.51
C LYS A 97 -7.36 -18.05 10.16
N ASP A 98 -7.15 -19.08 9.35
CA ASP A 98 -6.82 -20.41 9.84
C ASP A 98 -5.36 -20.41 10.30
N LYS A 99 -5.16 -20.58 11.61
CA LYS A 99 -3.83 -20.59 12.23
C LYS A 99 -3.34 -21.99 12.56
N SER A 100 -3.97 -23.02 11.95
CA SER A 100 -3.52 -24.41 12.15
C SER A 100 -2.09 -24.58 11.61
N PRO A 101 -1.34 -25.56 12.14
CA PRO A 101 0.00 -25.85 11.62
C PRO A 101 0.00 -26.16 10.12
N GLU A 102 -1.01 -26.84 9.63
CA GLU A 102 -1.16 -27.19 8.21
C GLU A 102 -1.34 -25.94 7.36
N ALA A 103 -2.16 -24.98 7.81
CA ALA A 103 -2.37 -23.73 7.12
C ALA A 103 -1.09 -22.87 7.13
N GLN A 104 -0.45 -22.76 8.29
CA GLN A 104 0.78 -21.97 8.42
C GLN A 104 1.92 -22.51 7.57
N ALA A 105 1.98 -23.83 7.36
CA ALA A 105 2.99 -24.45 6.50
C ALA A 105 2.86 -23.99 5.04
N ARG A 106 1.68 -23.51 4.62
CA ARG A 106 1.43 -23.02 3.26
C ARG A 106 1.48 -21.49 3.15
N TRP A 107 1.71 -20.78 4.26
CA TRP A 107 1.79 -19.33 4.23
C TRP A 107 3.04 -18.90 3.45
N TYR A 108 2.83 -17.94 2.57
CA TYR A 108 3.89 -17.27 1.84
C TYR A 108 4.25 -15.97 2.56
N THR A 109 5.52 -15.66 2.64
CA THR A 109 6.00 -14.39 3.15
C THR A 109 6.54 -13.57 2.00
N ALA A 110 6.06 -12.34 1.85
CA ALA A 110 6.50 -11.45 0.77
C ALA A 110 8.03 -11.32 0.77
N ASN A 111 8.62 -11.42 -0.41
CA ASN A 111 10.07 -11.29 -0.62
C ASN A 111 10.30 -10.21 -1.67
N PHE A 112 10.90 -9.10 -1.27
CA PHE A 112 11.08 -7.94 -2.13
C PHE A 112 12.44 -7.91 -2.84
N THR A 113 13.24 -8.97 -2.72
CA THR A 113 14.60 -9.01 -3.29
C THR A 113 14.62 -8.69 -4.79
N ASN A 114 13.63 -9.17 -5.54
CA ASN A 114 13.53 -8.98 -6.97
C ASN A 114 12.55 -7.88 -7.38
N CYS A 115 12.21 -6.99 -6.45
CA CYS A 115 11.21 -5.93 -6.68
C CYS A 115 11.86 -4.56 -6.94
N LYS A 116 13.14 -4.51 -7.18
CA LYS A 116 13.84 -3.23 -7.42
C LYS A 116 13.55 -2.70 -8.81
N LEU A 117 13.61 -1.38 -8.91
CA LEU A 117 13.49 -0.67 -10.17
C LEU A 117 14.64 -1.01 -11.13
#